data_36f1cf3ad511bd1e4f9cfff6dfd0cfc4
#
_entry.id   36f1cf3ad511bd1e4f9cfff6dfd0cfc4
#
_cell.length_a   1.000
_cell.length_b   1.000
_cell.length_c   1.000
_cell.angle_alpha   90.00
_cell.angle_beta   90.00
_cell.angle_gamma   90.00
#
_symmetry.space_group_name_H-M   'P 1'
#
loop_
_entity.id
_entity.type
_entity.pdbx_description
1 polymer ?
#
loop_
_entity_poly.entity_id
_entity_poly.type
_entity_poly.pdbx_seq_one_letter_code
_entity_poly.pdbx_strand_id
1 'polypeptide(L)' 'MGRVKTIKPSMYGFILDEEGKEYFFHAQSYKGNWEELQAMSPPMTHKGPVVQFKVTTSPKGLRAEDVEFINEF' A
#
# COMPACT_ATOMS: atom_id res chain seq x y z
N MET A 1 -6.50 8.22 1.07
CA MET A 1 -5.86 7.34 2.08
C MET A 1 -6.38 5.93 1.97
N GLY A 2 -5.57 4.97 2.34
CA GLY A 2 -5.98 3.59 2.33
C GLY A 2 -5.18 2.77 3.32
N ARG A 3 -5.44 1.48 3.34
CA ARG A 3 -4.69 0.55 4.18
C ARG A 3 -4.03 -0.49 3.30
N VAL A 4 -2.83 -0.89 3.69
CA VAL A 4 -2.13 -1.94 2.95
C VAL A 4 -2.89 -3.25 3.15
N LYS A 5 -3.31 -3.83 2.04
CA LYS A 5 -4.07 -5.08 2.06
C LYS A 5 -3.14 -6.28 2.08
N THR A 6 -2.11 -6.24 1.26
CA THR A 6 -1.18 -7.35 1.18
C THR A 6 0.15 -6.88 0.62
N ILE A 7 1.21 -7.56 1.03
CA ILE A 7 2.57 -7.34 0.51
C ILE A 7 3.03 -8.66 -0.09
N LYS A 8 3.55 -8.59 -1.29
CA LYS A 8 4.02 -9.78 -1.99
C LYS A 8 5.54 -9.86 -1.95
N PRO A 9 6.11 -11.07 -2.00
CA PRO A 9 7.57 -11.24 -1.94
C PRO A 9 8.32 -10.56 -3.08
N SER A 10 7.66 -10.29 -4.19
CA SER A 10 8.30 -9.69 -5.35
C SER A 10 8.41 -8.17 -5.27
N MET A 11 8.38 -7.61 -4.06
CA MET A 11 8.59 -6.19 -3.81
C MET A 11 7.45 -5.32 -4.33
N TYR A 12 6.22 -5.79 -4.21
CA TYR A 12 5.04 -5.02 -4.54
C TYR A 12 3.91 -5.36 -3.58
N GLY A 13 2.86 -4.56 -3.62
CA GLY A 13 1.71 -4.82 -2.76
C GLY A 13 0.47 -4.15 -3.29
N PHE A 14 -0.58 -4.25 -2.50
CA PHE A 14 -1.87 -3.67 -2.82
C PHE A 14 -2.39 -2.86 -1.64
N ILE A 15 -3.02 -1.74 -1.96
CA ILE A 15 -3.64 -0.85 -0.98
C ILE A 15 -5.14 -0.86 -1.25
N LEU A 16 -5.93 -0.92 -0.19
CA LEU A 16 -7.38 -0.86 -0.29
C LEU A 16 -7.83 0.47 0.28
N ASP A 17 -8.59 1.24 -0.49
CA ASP A 17 -9.09 2.52 0.00
C ASP A 17 -10.41 2.35 0.75
N GLU A 18 -10.96 3.47 1.21
CA GLU A 18 -12.18 3.46 2.02
C GLU A 18 -13.40 3.00 1.23
N GLU A 19 -13.32 3.10 -0.08
CA GLU A 19 -14.42 2.68 -0.95
C GLU A 19 -14.28 1.26 -1.45
N GLY A 20 -13.23 0.57 -1.01
CA GLY A 20 -12.99 -0.79 -1.43
C GLY A 20 -12.23 -0.95 -2.74
N LYS A 21 -11.68 0.13 -3.26
CA LYS A 21 -10.87 0.06 -4.48
C LYS A 21 -9.46 -0.38 -4.15
N GLU A 22 -8.92 -1.21 -5.00
CA GLU A 22 -7.60 -1.78 -4.81
C GLU A 22 -6.60 -1.09 -5.73
N TYR A 23 -5.45 -0.73 -5.16
CA TYR A 23 -4.39 -0.03 -5.89
C TYR A 23 -3.12 -0.83 -5.78
N PHE A 24 -2.49 -1.06 -6.93
CA PHE A 24 -1.17 -1.69 -6.97
C PHE A 24 -0.09 -0.66 -6.64
N PHE A 25 0.92 -1.06 -5.90
CA PHE A 25 2.09 -0.21 -5.70
C PHE A 25 3.34 -1.06 -5.62
N HIS A 26 4.44 -0.50 -6.06
CA HIS A 26 5.74 -1.15 -6.04
C HIS A 26 6.57 -0.60 -4.89
N ALA A 27 7.54 -1.40 -4.41
CA ALA A 27 8.39 -0.96 -3.32
C ALA A 27 9.09 0.37 -3.62
N GLN A 28 9.41 0.63 -4.89
CA GLN A 28 10.03 1.88 -5.29
C GLN A 28 9.13 3.09 -5.14
N SER A 29 7.84 2.87 -5.09
CA SER A 29 6.86 3.93 -4.88
C SER A 29 6.59 4.20 -3.41
N TYR A 30 7.17 3.40 -2.53
CA TYR A 30 6.98 3.56 -1.10
C TYR A 30 8.11 4.43 -0.53
N LYS A 31 7.73 5.45 0.23
CA LYS A 31 8.68 6.35 0.87
C LYS A 31 8.91 5.90 2.29
N GLY A 32 9.78 4.95 2.49
CA GLY A 32 10.09 4.45 3.81
C GLY A 32 10.78 3.11 3.71
N ASN A 33 10.88 2.42 4.82
CA ASN A 33 11.52 1.12 4.86
C ASN A 33 10.52 0.04 4.47
N TRP A 34 10.75 -0.58 3.34
CA TRP A 34 9.87 -1.63 2.82
C TRP A 34 9.75 -2.81 3.78
N GLU A 35 10.85 -3.19 4.42
CA GLU A 35 10.83 -4.32 5.35
C GLU A 35 9.96 -4.03 6.57
N GLU A 36 9.98 -2.79 7.04
CA GLU A 36 9.12 -2.40 8.16
C GLU A 36 7.66 -2.42 7.75
N LEU A 37 7.37 -1.93 6.55
CA LEU A 37 6.01 -1.98 6.04
C LEU A 37 5.53 -3.42 5.91
N GLN A 38 6.39 -4.30 5.41
CA GLN A 38 6.09 -5.70 5.25
C GLN A 38 5.79 -6.36 6.59
N ALA A 39 6.56 -6.00 7.62
CA ALA A 39 6.36 -6.54 8.96
C ALA A 39 5.04 -6.06 9.58
N MET A 40 4.62 -4.84 9.24
CA MET A 40 3.37 -4.26 9.74
C MET A 40 2.14 -4.73 8.97
N SER A 41 2.33 -5.50 7.93
CA SER A 41 1.23 -5.90 7.03
C SER A 41 1.03 -7.41 7.07
N PRO A 42 0.49 -7.94 8.17
CA PRO A 42 0.26 -9.39 8.25
C PRO A 42 -0.74 -9.81 7.18
N PRO A 43 -0.50 -10.94 6.53
CA PRO A 43 -1.31 -11.32 5.37
C PRO A 43 -2.77 -11.64 5.70
N MET A 44 -3.07 -11.84 6.96
CA MET A 44 -4.40 -12.30 7.35
C MET A 44 -5.25 -11.26 8.06
N THR A 45 -4.80 -10.01 8.13
CA THR A 45 -5.58 -9.00 8.82
C THR A 45 -6.22 -8.03 7.84
N HIS A 46 -7.36 -7.49 8.25
CA HIS A 46 -8.06 -6.46 7.50
C HIS A 46 -7.55 -5.07 7.84
N LYS A 47 -6.62 -4.98 8.78
CA LYS A 47 -6.17 -3.70 9.31
C LYS A 47 -4.67 -3.54 9.12
N GLY A 48 -4.25 -3.48 7.88
CA GLY A 48 -2.89 -3.13 7.58
C GLY A 48 -2.60 -1.67 7.93
N PRO A 49 -1.35 -1.25 7.84
CA PRO A 49 -0.98 0.12 8.15
C PRO A 49 -1.68 1.10 7.21
N VAL A 50 -2.03 2.26 7.76
CA VAL A 50 -2.65 3.33 6.98
C VAL A 50 -1.56 4.07 6.22
N VAL A 51 -1.82 4.30 4.95
CA VAL A 51 -0.88 5.01 4.09
C VAL A 51 -1.61 6.08 3.30
N GLN A 52 -0.89 7.13 2.95
CA GLN A 52 -1.37 8.10 1.97
C GLN A 52 -0.58 7.91 0.69
N PHE A 53 -1.20 8.24 -0.42
CA PHE A 53 -0.60 7.99 -1.71
C PHE A 53 -1.28 8.83 -2.78
N LYS A 54 -0.62 8.94 -3.92
CA LYS A 54 -1.21 9.58 -5.10
C LYS A 54 -1.75 8.50 -6.01
N VAL A 55 -2.92 8.74 -6.57
CA VAL A 55 -3.55 7.80 -7.50
C VAL A 55 -3.13 8.15 -8.91
N THR A 56 -2.63 7.15 -9.61
CA THR A 56 -2.35 7.29 -11.04
C THR A 56 -3.02 6.14 -11.77
N THR A 57 -3.26 6.33 -13.05
CA THR A 57 -3.81 5.27 -13.87
C THR A 57 -2.71 4.69 -14.74
N SER A 58 -2.82 3.40 -15.01
CA SER A 58 -1.91 2.72 -15.90
C SER A 58 -2.72 1.80 -16.81
N PRO A 59 -2.13 1.27 -17.88
CA PRO A 59 -2.84 0.33 -18.73
C PRO A 59 -3.36 -0.90 -17.99
N LYS A 60 -2.80 -1.19 -16.82
CA LYS A 60 -3.21 -2.35 -16.03
C LYS A 60 -4.19 -2.00 -14.93
N GLY A 61 -4.56 -0.73 -14.78
CA GLY A 61 -5.51 -0.31 -13.76
C GLY A 61 -4.98 0.78 -12.86
N LEU A 62 -5.54 0.89 -11.68
CA LEU A 62 -5.18 1.94 -10.73
C LEU A 62 -3.87 1.60 -10.04
N ARG A 63 -3.05 2.61 -9.84
CA ARG A 63 -1.75 2.48 -9.24
C ARG A 63 -1.55 3.57 -8.20
N ALA A 64 -0.90 3.22 -7.10
CA ALA A 64 -0.54 4.16 -6.07
C ALA A 64 0.93 4.55 -6.21
N GLU A 65 1.21 5.84 -6.06
CA GLU A 65 2.58 6.36 -6.09
C GLU A 65 2.79 7.28 -4.90
N ASP A 66 4.04 7.55 -4.57
CA ASP A 66 4.39 8.36 -3.41
C ASP A 66 3.69 7.85 -2.16
N VAL A 67 3.74 6.55 -1.96
CA VAL A 67 3.09 5.91 -0.83
C VAL A 67 3.88 6.21 0.43
N GLU A 68 3.19 6.67 1.45
CA GLU A 68 3.82 7.07 2.70
C GLU A 68 3.01 6.56 3.87
N PHE A 69 3.69 5.96 4.84
CA PHE A 69 3.05 5.48 6.05
C PHE A 69 2.60 6.65 6.91
N ILE A 70 1.38 6.57 7.41
CA ILE A 70 0.84 7.56 8.32
C ILE A 70 0.83 6.99 9.72
N ASN A 71 1.55 7.65 10.61
CA ASN A 71 1.57 7.25 12.00
C ASN A 71 0.35 7.82 12.69
N GLU A 72 -0.63 6.97 12.94
CA GLU A 72 -1.89 7.37 13.55
C GLU A 72 -1.87 7.21 15.05
N PHE A 73 -2.29 8.22 15.74
CA PHE A 73 -2.53 8.15 17.17
C PHE A 73 -3.76 8.89 17.52
#